data_b6b03603cfa766f050405774331e7d53
#
_entry.id   b6b03603cfa766f050405774331e7d53
#
_cell.length_a   1.000
_cell.length_b   1.000
_cell.length_c   1.000
_cell.angle_alpha   90.00
_cell.angle_beta   90.00
_cell.angle_gamma   90.00
#
_symmetry.space_group_name_H-M   'P 1'
#
loop_
_entity.id
_entity.type
_entity.pdbx_description
1 polymer ?
#
loop_
_entity_poly.entity_id
_entity_poly.type
_entity_poly.pdbx_seq_one_letter_code
_entity_poly.pdbx_strand_id
1 'polypeptide(L)'
;HCGRVRFEFEGPANIKVSECNCSICSKSGFLGMSVPKDRFRLLQGEDCLGTYTFGTGVAKHTFCKHCGIKSFYVPRSNPDGFSVNVRCLDRATIEAIEIEPFDGVHWEQSAAALRALSREP
;
A
#
# COMPACT_ATOMS: atom_id res chain seq x y z
N HIS A 1 -10.78 7.82 -5.50
CA HIS A 1 -11.76 7.99 -6.58
C HIS A 1 -12.81 9.03 -6.25
N CYS A 2 -13.46 8.91 -5.11
CA CYS A 2 -14.54 9.86 -4.75
C CYS A 2 -14.02 11.16 -4.11
N GLY A 3 -12.75 11.26 -3.80
CA GLY A 3 -12.12 12.44 -3.24
C GLY A 3 -12.24 12.60 -1.72
N ARG A 4 -12.93 11.69 -1.03
CA ARG A 4 -13.11 11.79 0.42
C ARG A 4 -11.87 11.41 1.20
N VAL A 5 -11.11 10.40 0.73
CA VAL A 5 -9.84 9.99 1.33
C VAL A 5 -8.70 10.59 0.51
N ARG A 6 -7.89 11.43 1.17
CA ARG A 6 -6.74 12.09 0.54
C ARG A 6 -5.50 11.87 1.37
N PHE A 7 -4.40 11.51 0.70
CA PHE A 7 -3.11 11.29 1.36
C PHE A 7 -1.98 11.80 0.47
N GLU A 8 -0.83 11.98 1.08
CA GLU A 8 0.42 12.27 0.37
C GLU A 8 1.58 11.55 1.05
N PHE A 9 2.65 11.38 0.32
CA PHE A 9 3.89 10.85 0.87
C PHE A 9 5.08 11.38 0.09
N GLU A 10 6.25 11.33 0.71
CA GLU A 10 7.51 11.70 0.09
C GLU A 10 8.16 10.46 -0.51
N GLY A 11 8.56 10.55 -1.77
CA GLY A 11 9.21 9.47 -2.49
C GLY A 11 9.81 9.94 -3.80
N PRO A 12 10.61 9.09 -4.46
CA PRO A 12 11.21 9.42 -5.76
C PRO A 12 10.16 9.44 -6.87
N ALA A 13 10.48 10.11 -7.97
CA ALA A 13 9.63 10.12 -9.17
C ALA A 13 9.70 8.80 -9.95
N ASN A 14 10.81 8.10 -9.84
CA ASN A 14 10.98 6.75 -10.40
C ASN A 14 10.73 5.75 -9.28
N ILE A 15 9.68 4.96 -9.37
CA ILE A 15 9.23 4.11 -8.27
C ILE A 15 9.25 2.64 -8.63
N LYS A 16 9.55 1.80 -7.62
CA LYS A 16 9.43 0.36 -7.68
C LYS A 16 8.20 -0.06 -6.93
N VAL A 17 7.37 -0.89 -7.56
CA VAL A 17 6.12 -1.38 -6.99
C VAL A 17 6.08 -2.89 -6.97
N SER A 18 5.41 -3.46 -5.98
CA SER A 18 5.21 -4.89 -5.86
C SER A 18 3.84 -5.29 -6.40
N GLU A 19 3.82 -6.26 -7.29
CA GLU A 19 2.61 -6.93 -7.74
C GLU A 19 2.50 -8.26 -7.02
N CYS A 20 1.71 -8.29 -5.95
CA CYS A 20 1.54 -9.46 -5.10
C CYS A 20 0.49 -10.41 -5.67
N ASN A 21 0.79 -11.70 -5.68
CA ASN A 21 -0.11 -12.73 -6.17
C ASN A 21 -1.06 -13.31 -5.10
N CYS A 22 -1.05 -12.79 -3.88
CA CYS A 22 -1.98 -13.24 -2.85
C CYS A 22 -3.42 -12.89 -3.24
N SER A 23 -4.39 -13.56 -2.60
CA SER A 23 -5.79 -13.43 -2.99
C SER A 23 -6.33 -12.01 -2.88
N ILE A 24 -5.97 -11.28 -1.84
CA ILE A 24 -6.50 -9.93 -1.66
C ILE A 24 -5.86 -8.92 -2.61
N CYS A 25 -4.56 -8.98 -2.81
CA CYS A 25 -3.88 -8.05 -3.72
C CYS A 25 -4.24 -8.31 -5.18
N SER A 26 -4.27 -9.58 -5.59
CA SER A 26 -4.60 -9.92 -6.98
C SER A 26 -6.05 -9.57 -7.33
N LYS A 27 -6.99 -9.83 -6.42
CA LYS A 27 -8.41 -9.56 -6.66
C LYS A 27 -8.77 -8.08 -6.58
N SER A 28 -8.05 -7.30 -5.79
CA SER A 28 -8.26 -5.85 -5.70
C SER A 28 -7.48 -5.05 -6.74
N GLY A 29 -6.56 -5.68 -7.48
CA GLY A 29 -5.72 -4.97 -8.44
C GLY A 29 -4.71 -4.03 -7.79
N PHE A 30 -4.25 -4.36 -6.59
CA PHE A 30 -3.39 -3.50 -5.80
C PHE A 30 -1.93 -3.60 -6.27
N LEU A 31 -1.35 -2.47 -6.62
CA LEU A 31 0.08 -2.34 -6.89
C LEU A 31 0.73 -1.57 -5.75
N GLY A 32 1.52 -2.25 -4.92
CA GLY A 32 1.99 -1.73 -3.66
C GLY A 32 3.37 -1.10 -3.71
N MET A 33 3.50 0.05 -3.05
CA MET A 33 4.78 0.68 -2.77
C MET A 33 4.90 0.86 -1.28
N SER A 34 5.98 0.32 -0.68
CA SER A 34 6.24 0.48 0.75
C SER A 34 6.68 1.91 1.06
N VAL A 35 6.05 2.52 2.04
CA VAL A 35 6.35 3.89 2.49
C VAL A 35 6.54 3.88 4.00
N PRO A 36 7.66 4.40 4.52
CA PRO A 36 7.84 4.56 5.95
C PRO A 36 6.77 5.47 6.56
N LYS A 37 6.40 5.20 7.80
CA LYS A 37 5.33 5.95 8.47
C LYS A 37 5.62 7.46 8.55
N ASP A 38 6.86 7.85 8.74
CA ASP A 38 7.26 9.26 8.85
C ASP A 38 7.23 10.03 7.54
N ARG A 39 7.06 9.33 6.40
CA ARG A 39 6.92 9.96 5.07
C ARG A 39 5.49 9.96 4.54
N PHE A 40 4.56 9.42 5.30
CA PHE A 40 3.16 9.29 4.90
C PHE A 40 2.29 10.24 5.72
N ARG A 41 1.36 10.92 5.05
CA ARG A 41 0.38 11.81 5.71
C ARG A 41 -1.00 11.57 5.15
N LEU A 42 -1.94 11.26 6.04
CA LEU A 42 -3.36 11.23 5.71
C LEU A 42 -3.92 12.65 5.86
N LEU A 43 -4.28 13.27 4.74
CA LEU A 43 -4.71 14.67 4.70
C LEU A 43 -6.17 14.85 5.08
N GLN A 44 -7.04 13.91 4.70
CA GLN A 44 -8.45 13.91 5.07
C GLN A 44 -9.05 12.52 4.87
N GLY A 45 -10.19 12.29 5.51
CA GLY A 45 -10.99 11.08 5.29
C GLY A 45 -10.73 9.97 6.27
N GLU A 46 -10.09 10.24 7.41
CA GLU A 46 -9.88 9.22 8.44
C GLU A 46 -11.19 8.56 8.87
N ASP A 47 -12.24 9.34 9.03
CA ASP A 47 -13.59 8.88 9.39
C ASP A 47 -14.29 8.12 8.25
N CYS A 48 -13.78 8.21 7.04
CA CYS A 48 -14.31 7.50 5.86
C CYS A 48 -13.63 6.15 5.62
N LEU A 49 -12.62 5.79 6.41
CA LEU A 49 -11.90 4.54 6.25
C LEU A 49 -12.59 3.39 6.96
N GLY A 50 -12.85 2.31 6.22
CA GLY A 50 -13.15 1.02 6.79
C GLY A 50 -11.87 0.19 6.89
N THR A 51 -11.89 -0.83 7.76
CA THR A 51 -10.75 -1.72 7.96
C THR A 51 -11.21 -3.17 7.90
N TYR A 52 -10.55 -3.96 7.05
CA TYR A 52 -10.74 -5.38 6.96
C TYR A 52 -9.48 -6.10 7.45
N THR A 53 -9.64 -7.11 8.29
CA THR A 53 -8.54 -7.94 8.78
C THR A 53 -8.88 -9.40 8.61
N PHE A 54 -7.85 -10.23 8.42
CA PHE A 54 -8.00 -11.68 8.35
C PHE A 54 -6.68 -12.34 8.78
N GLY A 55 -6.71 -13.67 8.95
CA GLY A 55 -5.52 -14.43 9.34
C GLY A 55 -4.99 -13.97 10.69
N THR A 56 -3.74 -13.51 10.74
CA THR A 56 -3.10 -13.01 11.97
C THR A 56 -3.69 -11.69 12.47
N GLY A 57 -4.42 -10.95 11.65
CA GLY A 57 -4.97 -9.65 11.99
C GLY A 57 -3.93 -8.53 12.07
N VAL A 58 -2.67 -8.80 11.74
CA VAL A 58 -1.59 -7.79 11.78
C VAL A 58 -1.79 -6.76 10.66
N ALA A 59 -2.06 -7.22 9.43
CA ALA A 59 -2.34 -6.34 8.32
C ALA A 59 -3.69 -5.63 8.53
N LYS A 60 -3.71 -4.32 8.29
CA LYS A 60 -4.92 -3.49 8.36
C LYS A 60 -5.26 -3.02 6.96
N HIS A 61 -6.19 -3.74 6.31
CA HIS A 61 -6.62 -3.45 4.95
C HIS A 61 -7.67 -2.35 4.96
N THR A 62 -7.21 -1.11 4.85
CA THR A 62 -8.09 0.06 4.86
C THR A 62 -8.64 0.35 3.46
N PHE A 63 -9.84 0.87 3.41
CA PHE A 63 -10.52 1.22 2.16
C PHE A 63 -11.52 2.36 2.42
N CYS A 64 -11.86 3.11 1.37
CA CYS A 64 -12.88 4.13 1.47
C CYS A 64 -14.26 3.48 1.59
N LYS A 65 -15.01 3.80 2.65
CA LYS A 65 -16.37 3.26 2.85
C LYS A 65 -17.38 3.76 1.82
N HIS A 66 -17.11 4.88 1.14
CA HIS A 66 -18.01 5.45 0.16
C HIS A 66 -17.85 4.85 -1.23
N CYS A 67 -16.61 4.66 -1.70
CA CYS A 67 -16.37 4.17 -3.05
C CYS A 67 -15.68 2.79 -3.09
N GLY A 68 -15.26 2.26 -1.96
CA GLY A 68 -14.65 0.94 -1.86
C GLY A 68 -13.18 0.88 -2.30
N ILE A 69 -12.59 1.98 -2.74
CA ILE A 69 -11.21 1.96 -3.23
C ILE A 69 -10.23 1.79 -2.08
N LYS A 70 -9.32 0.83 -2.27
CA LYS A 70 -8.22 0.56 -1.35
C LYS A 70 -7.00 1.36 -1.80
N SER A 71 -6.78 2.52 -1.19
CA SER A 71 -5.70 3.44 -1.58
C SER A 71 -4.39 3.17 -0.85
N PHE A 72 -4.46 2.68 0.38
CA PHE A 72 -3.30 2.30 1.17
C PHE A 72 -3.72 1.37 2.29
N TYR A 73 -2.76 0.67 2.89
CA TYR A 73 -3.02 -0.18 4.05
C TYR A 73 -1.75 -0.37 4.88
N VAL A 74 -1.91 -0.94 6.09
CA VAL A 74 -0.78 -1.36 6.93
C VAL A 74 -0.49 -2.83 6.65
N PRO A 75 0.64 -3.15 6.00
CA PRO A 75 0.93 -4.53 5.61
C PRO A 75 1.47 -5.37 6.77
N ARG A 76 1.25 -6.69 6.69
CA ARG A 76 1.78 -7.64 7.66
C ARG A 76 3.32 -7.62 7.70
N SER A 77 3.96 -7.45 6.55
CA SER A 77 5.43 -7.42 6.44
C SER A 77 6.04 -6.19 7.08
N ASN A 78 5.32 -5.07 7.09
CA ASN A 78 5.80 -3.76 7.50
C ASN A 78 4.77 -3.07 8.39
N PRO A 79 4.51 -3.61 9.62
CA PRO A 79 3.46 -3.03 10.48
C PRO A 79 3.82 -1.63 10.99
N ASP A 80 5.06 -1.20 10.81
CA ASP A 80 5.59 0.12 11.13
C ASP A 80 5.53 1.10 9.96
N GLY A 81 4.90 0.72 8.85
CA GLY A 81 4.79 1.56 7.66
C GLY A 81 3.48 1.35 6.93
N PHE A 82 3.44 1.81 5.69
CA PHE A 82 2.28 1.70 4.81
C PHE A 82 2.66 1.08 3.48
N SER A 83 1.69 0.43 2.85
CA SER A 83 1.75 0.08 1.44
C SER A 83 0.73 0.92 0.70
N VAL A 84 1.20 1.70 -0.26
CA VAL A 84 0.38 2.64 -1.03
C VAL A 84 0.05 2.00 -2.37
N ASN A 85 -1.22 2.12 -2.78
CA ASN A 85 -1.65 1.69 -4.10
C ASN A 85 -1.26 2.74 -5.13
N VAL A 86 -0.24 2.45 -5.93
CA VAL A 86 0.26 3.43 -6.91
C VAL A 86 -0.75 3.74 -8.01
N ARG A 87 -1.76 2.90 -8.21
CA ARG A 87 -2.86 3.19 -9.13
C ARG A 87 -3.72 4.37 -8.68
N CYS A 88 -3.62 4.75 -7.38
CA CYS A 88 -4.34 5.89 -6.82
C CYS A 88 -3.53 7.20 -6.85
N LEU A 89 -2.28 7.17 -7.27
CA LEU A 89 -1.42 8.36 -7.31
C LEU A 89 -1.70 9.24 -8.52
N ASP A 90 -1.44 10.54 -8.36
CA ASP A 90 -1.50 11.47 -9.48
C ASP A 90 -0.37 11.16 -10.48
N ARG A 91 -0.74 10.78 -11.69
CA ARG A 91 0.19 10.35 -12.72
C ARG A 91 1.24 11.40 -13.07
N ALA A 92 0.90 12.67 -12.97
CA ALA A 92 1.80 13.77 -13.26
C ALA A 92 3.03 13.82 -12.34
N THR A 93 2.97 13.18 -11.17
CA THR A 93 4.06 13.16 -10.20
C THR A 93 5.02 11.99 -10.39
N ILE A 94 4.70 11.06 -11.31
CA ILE A 94 5.46 9.83 -11.52
C ILE A 94 6.13 9.86 -12.89
N GLU A 95 7.45 9.65 -12.95
CA GLU A 95 8.19 9.57 -14.21
C GLU A 95 8.26 8.14 -14.73
N ALA A 96 8.51 7.16 -13.87
CA ALA A 96 8.62 5.77 -14.26
C ALA A 96 8.17 4.85 -13.13
N ILE A 97 7.57 3.71 -13.52
CA ILE A 97 7.15 2.65 -12.61
C ILE A 97 7.83 1.35 -13.05
N GLU A 98 8.54 0.72 -12.12
CA GLU A 98 9.10 -0.61 -12.29
C GLU A 98 8.27 -1.59 -11.45
N ILE A 99 7.64 -2.56 -12.11
CA ILE A 99 6.78 -3.54 -11.44
C ILE A 99 7.60 -4.81 -11.17
N GLU A 100 7.68 -5.19 -9.90
CA GLU A 100 8.33 -6.42 -9.46
C GLU A 100 7.29 -7.39 -8.91
N PRO A 101 7.25 -8.65 -9.40
CA PRO A 101 6.35 -9.64 -8.83
C PRO A 101 6.75 -9.97 -7.38
N PHE A 102 5.77 -10.15 -6.52
CA PHE A 102 5.95 -10.56 -5.13
C PHE A 102 5.13 -11.83 -4.88
N ASP A 103 5.80 -12.91 -4.43
CA ASP A 103 5.16 -14.18 -4.16
C ASP A 103 4.51 -14.18 -2.78
N GLY A 104 3.32 -13.61 -2.67
CA GLY A 104 2.53 -13.57 -1.45
C GLY A 104 1.86 -14.90 -1.10
N VAL A 105 1.81 -15.83 -2.05
CA VAL A 105 1.36 -17.21 -1.78
C VAL A 105 2.35 -17.91 -0.87
N HIS A 106 3.64 -17.63 -1.02
CA HIS A 106 4.72 -18.08 -0.13
C HIS A 106 5.23 -16.92 0.72
N TRP A 107 4.32 -16.33 1.48
CA TRP A 107 4.53 -15.05 2.16
C TRP A 107 5.73 -15.05 3.11
N GLU A 108 5.90 -16.10 3.93
CA GLU A 108 6.96 -16.13 4.94
C GLU A 108 8.36 -16.03 4.33
N GLN A 109 8.58 -16.61 3.17
CA GLN A 109 9.85 -16.58 2.46
C GLN A 109 10.12 -15.21 1.82
N SER A 110 9.07 -14.54 1.36
CA SER A 110 9.19 -13.31 0.57
C SER A 110 9.21 -12.05 1.42
N ALA A 111 8.66 -12.10 2.64
CA ALA A 111 8.44 -10.92 3.48
C ALA A 111 9.72 -10.28 4.04
N ALA A 112 10.78 -11.06 4.21
CA ALA A 112 12.02 -10.54 4.80
C ALA A 112 12.62 -9.39 4.01
N ALA A 113 12.66 -9.50 2.68
CA ALA A 113 13.14 -8.44 1.80
C ALA A 113 12.22 -7.21 1.82
N LEU A 114 10.91 -7.44 1.89
CA LEU A 114 9.93 -6.36 1.88
C LEU A 114 9.97 -5.54 3.17
N ARG A 115 10.26 -6.16 4.29
CA ARG A 115 10.38 -5.47 5.60
C ARG A 115 11.44 -4.38 5.60
N ALA A 116 12.55 -4.60 4.90
CA ALA A 116 13.63 -3.63 4.84
C ALA A 116 13.20 -2.32 4.18
N LEU A 117 12.27 -2.36 3.22
CA LEU A 117 11.88 -1.20 2.42
C LEU A 117 11.19 -0.10 3.24
N SER A 118 10.37 -0.46 4.24
CA SER A 118 9.67 0.53 5.06
C SER A 118 10.55 1.15 6.14
N ARG A 119 11.74 0.61 6.37
CA ARG A 119 12.70 1.08 7.39
C ARG A 119 13.83 1.92 6.81
N GLU A 120 13.93 1.99 5.50
CA GLU A 120 14.93 2.82 4.83
C GLU A 120 14.58 4.29 5.01
N PRO A 121 15.58 5.14 5.40
CA PRO A 121 15.36 6.57 5.57
C PRO A 121 15.08 7.30 4.27
#